data_76a00b9b45f2d85f03558bcc278afd7b
#
_entry.id   76a00b9b45f2d85f03558bcc278afd7b
#
_cell.length_a   1.000
_cell.length_b   1.000
_cell.length_c   1.000
_cell.angle_alpha   90.00
_cell.angle_beta   90.00
_cell.angle_gamma   90.00
#
_symmetry.space_group_name_H-M   'P 1'
#
loop_
_entity.id
_entity.type
_entity.pdbx_description
1 polymer ?
#
loop_
_entity_poly.entity_id
_entity_poly.type
_entity_poly.pdbx_seq_one_letter_code
_entity_poly.pdbx_strand_id
1 'polypeptide(L)'
;MNLEKEIKQKAFRSEQSKLIVNLIYTYNQLKSRIATVLKKEGVTMQQYNVLRIVNGAAKEGITTSEIRERMLDKMSDASRMVDRLESMELLFKQRDRDDRRVLHIYLTDKGQSLVKRLMEQETIDQLASGVNEESAQQLNELLDAFRASL
;
A
#
# COMPACT_ATOMS: atom_id res chain seq x y z
N MET A 1 2.19 -13.39 -22.05
CA MET A 1 1.17 -14.33 -21.54
C MET A 1 -0.16 -13.62 -21.55
N ASN A 2 -1.26 -14.29 -21.84
CA ASN A 2 -2.59 -13.69 -21.78
C ASN A 2 -3.43 -14.34 -20.70
N LEU A 3 -4.41 -13.62 -20.19
CA LEU A 3 -5.25 -14.02 -19.05
C LEU A 3 -5.92 -15.38 -19.28
N GLU A 4 -6.44 -15.62 -20.49
CA GLU A 4 -7.19 -16.84 -20.84
C GLU A 4 -6.35 -18.10 -20.60
N LYS A 5 -5.07 -18.05 -20.93
CA LYS A 5 -4.13 -19.16 -20.69
C LYS A 5 -3.83 -19.36 -19.21
N GLU A 6 -3.63 -18.25 -18.48
CA GLU A 6 -3.30 -18.28 -17.05
C GLU A 6 -4.43 -18.91 -16.21
N ILE A 7 -5.68 -18.53 -16.46
CA ILE A 7 -6.83 -19.01 -15.69
C ILE A 7 -7.58 -20.17 -16.36
N LYS A 8 -7.05 -20.68 -17.51
CA LYS A 8 -7.63 -21.78 -18.30
C LYS A 8 -9.08 -21.51 -18.74
N GLN A 9 -9.41 -20.26 -19.03
CA GLN A 9 -10.73 -19.84 -19.52
C GLN A 9 -10.70 -19.62 -21.02
N LYS A 10 -11.64 -20.22 -21.76
CA LYS A 10 -11.64 -20.19 -23.23
C LYS A 10 -12.08 -18.83 -23.81
N ALA A 11 -13.05 -18.18 -23.19
CA ALA A 11 -13.61 -16.93 -23.66
C ALA A 11 -14.28 -16.13 -22.53
N PHE A 12 -14.43 -14.83 -22.74
CA PHE A 12 -15.19 -13.93 -21.88
C PHE A 12 -16.45 -13.46 -22.61
N ARG A 13 -17.49 -13.09 -21.84
CA ARG A 13 -18.74 -12.54 -22.39
C ARG A 13 -18.52 -11.22 -23.15
N SER A 14 -17.60 -10.40 -22.64
CA SER A 14 -17.26 -9.09 -23.16
C SER A 14 -15.86 -8.68 -22.67
N GLU A 15 -15.28 -7.66 -23.26
CA GLU A 15 -14.03 -7.05 -22.78
C GLU A 15 -14.18 -6.43 -21.39
N GLN A 16 -15.38 -5.93 -21.02
CA GLN A 16 -15.65 -5.43 -19.66
C GLN A 16 -15.60 -6.57 -18.62
N SER A 17 -16.19 -7.73 -18.95
CA SER A 17 -16.10 -8.91 -18.08
C SER A 17 -14.66 -9.40 -17.93
N LYS A 18 -13.90 -9.40 -19.02
CA LYS A 18 -12.48 -9.74 -19.02
C LYS A 18 -11.67 -8.75 -18.19
N LEU A 19 -11.96 -7.44 -18.30
CA LEU A 19 -11.28 -6.39 -17.54
C LEU A 19 -11.40 -6.62 -16.03
N ILE A 20 -12.60 -6.91 -15.53
CA ILE A 20 -12.82 -7.17 -14.09
C ILE A 20 -11.98 -8.37 -13.62
N VAL A 21 -12.03 -9.47 -14.34
CA VAL A 21 -11.27 -10.69 -13.98
C VAL A 21 -9.76 -10.43 -14.07
N ASN A 22 -9.31 -9.73 -15.11
CA ASN A 22 -7.90 -9.40 -15.29
C ASN A 22 -7.36 -8.52 -14.17
N LEU A 23 -8.15 -7.53 -13.75
CA LEU A 23 -7.77 -6.65 -12.66
C LEU A 23 -7.64 -7.39 -11.33
N ILE A 24 -8.62 -8.24 -11.00
CA ILE A 24 -8.60 -9.07 -9.78
C ILE A 24 -7.42 -10.05 -9.82
N TYR A 25 -7.19 -10.71 -10.95
CA TYR A 25 -6.09 -11.66 -11.10
C TYR A 25 -4.74 -10.97 -10.94
N THR A 26 -4.53 -9.85 -11.62
CA THR A 26 -3.30 -9.05 -11.57
C THR A 26 -3.05 -8.52 -10.16
N TYR A 27 -4.09 -8.00 -9.49
CA TYR A 27 -4.00 -7.55 -8.10
C TYR A 27 -3.56 -8.67 -7.16
N ASN A 28 -4.14 -9.87 -7.29
CA ASN A 28 -3.77 -11.01 -6.45
C ASN A 28 -2.32 -11.46 -6.68
N GLN A 29 -1.84 -11.45 -7.92
CA GLN A 29 -0.45 -11.74 -8.26
C GLN A 29 0.50 -10.70 -7.63
N LEU A 30 0.19 -9.41 -7.81
CA LEU A 30 0.98 -8.32 -7.25
C LEU A 30 0.99 -8.38 -5.72
N LYS A 31 -0.17 -8.56 -5.09
CA LYS A 31 -0.33 -8.70 -3.65
C LYS A 31 0.53 -9.83 -3.08
N SER A 32 0.54 -10.99 -3.74
CA SER A 32 1.35 -12.13 -3.33
C SER A 32 2.85 -11.83 -3.38
N ARG A 33 3.30 -11.17 -4.44
CA ARG A 33 4.71 -10.77 -4.59
C ARG A 33 5.14 -9.75 -3.54
N ILE A 34 4.32 -8.71 -3.32
CA ILE A 34 4.55 -7.71 -2.27
C ILE A 34 4.61 -8.39 -0.89
N ALA A 35 3.67 -9.29 -0.59
CA ALA A 35 3.65 -10.01 0.68
C ALA A 35 4.93 -10.84 0.89
N THR A 36 5.49 -11.45 -0.15
CA THR A 36 6.74 -12.21 -0.09
C THR A 36 7.93 -11.31 0.28
N VAL A 37 7.97 -10.10 -0.27
CA VAL A 37 9.01 -9.10 0.08
C VAL A 37 8.87 -8.67 1.53
N LEU A 38 7.67 -8.24 1.92
CA LEU A 38 7.40 -7.68 3.25
C LEU A 38 7.50 -8.71 4.38
N LYS A 39 7.24 -9.99 4.09
CA LYS A 39 7.37 -11.08 5.06
C LYS A 39 8.79 -11.19 5.62
N LYS A 40 9.81 -10.89 4.84
CA LYS A 40 11.22 -10.90 5.28
C LYS A 40 11.49 -9.85 6.36
N GLU A 41 10.75 -8.76 6.32
CA GLU A 41 10.84 -7.65 7.28
C GLU A 41 9.79 -7.76 8.42
N GLY A 42 8.98 -8.81 8.43
CA GLY A 42 8.00 -9.08 9.48
C GLY A 42 6.77 -8.17 9.48
N VAL A 43 6.49 -7.49 8.35
CA VAL A 43 5.33 -6.57 8.23
C VAL A 43 4.38 -7.01 7.12
N THR A 44 3.10 -6.68 7.30
CA THR A 44 2.06 -6.88 6.28
C THR A 44 2.00 -5.69 5.31
N MET A 45 1.28 -5.85 4.19
CA MET A 45 1.07 -4.78 3.21
C MET A 45 0.33 -3.58 3.84
N GLN A 46 -0.68 -3.82 4.68
CA GLN A 46 -1.39 -2.76 5.39
C GLN A 46 -0.49 -2.03 6.39
N GLN A 47 0.33 -2.77 7.14
CA GLN A 47 1.30 -2.18 8.07
C GLN A 47 2.35 -1.34 7.33
N TYR A 48 2.86 -1.83 6.21
CA TYR A 48 3.79 -1.07 5.38
C TYR A 48 3.14 0.20 4.80
N ASN A 49 1.86 0.12 4.38
CA ASN A 49 1.13 1.30 3.92
C ASN A 49 1.03 2.37 5.04
N VAL A 50 0.71 1.98 6.28
CA VAL A 50 0.70 2.90 7.42
C VAL A 50 2.09 3.50 7.66
N LEU A 51 3.14 2.70 7.67
CA LEU A 51 4.52 3.19 7.85
C LEU A 51 4.90 4.22 6.76
N ARG A 52 4.55 3.98 5.50
CA ARG A 52 4.78 4.95 4.40
C ARG A 52 4.01 6.25 4.60
N ILE A 53 2.76 6.17 5.04
CA ILE A 53 1.93 7.36 5.31
C ILE A 53 2.56 8.20 6.43
N VAL A 54 2.99 7.56 7.54
CA VAL A 54 3.65 8.25 8.66
C VAL A 54 5.00 8.83 8.22
N ASN A 55 5.76 8.11 7.40
CA ASN A 55 7.02 8.61 6.84
C ASN A 55 6.82 9.87 5.99
N GLY A 56 5.75 9.91 5.20
CA GLY A 56 5.40 11.07 4.37
C GLY A 56 4.91 12.30 5.15
N ALA A 57 4.50 12.14 6.39
CA ALA A 57 4.09 13.25 7.27
C ALA A 57 5.28 13.97 7.93
N ALA A 58 6.48 13.40 7.83
CA ALA A 58 7.75 13.98 8.31
C ALA A 58 7.71 14.47 9.77
N LYS A 59 8.17 15.72 10.00
CA LYS A 59 8.41 16.27 11.34
C LYS A 59 7.14 16.66 12.11
N GLU A 60 6.05 16.85 11.43
CA GLU A 60 4.79 17.34 12.04
C GLU A 60 4.01 16.21 12.71
N GLY A 61 4.34 14.95 12.37
CA GLY A 61 3.55 13.80 12.78
C GLY A 61 2.20 13.74 12.06
N ILE A 62 1.41 12.73 12.36
CA ILE A 62 0.11 12.50 11.72
C ILE A 62 -0.86 11.86 12.70
N THR A 63 -2.12 12.22 12.64
CA THR A 63 -3.16 11.63 13.48
C THR A 63 -3.66 10.30 12.89
N THR A 64 -4.29 9.46 13.74
CA THR A 64 -4.92 8.21 13.27
C THR A 64 -6.02 8.46 12.24
N SER A 65 -6.74 9.59 12.35
CA SER A 65 -7.78 9.96 11.37
C SER A 65 -7.18 10.22 9.99
N GLU A 66 -6.12 11.02 9.94
CA GLU A 66 -5.41 11.31 8.68
C GLU A 66 -4.77 10.07 8.08
N ILE A 67 -4.24 9.15 8.93
CA ILE A 67 -3.74 7.86 8.45
C ILE A 67 -4.86 7.11 7.74
N ARG A 68 -6.04 6.97 8.37
CA ARG A 68 -7.21 6.29 7.81
C ARG A 68 -7.63 6.89 6.46
N GLU A 69 -7.63 8.20 6.34
CA GLU A 69 -7.96 8.91 5.09
C GLU A 69 -7.00 8.60 3.94
N ARG A 70 -5.72 8.37 4.26
CA ARG A 70 -4.65 8.09 3.28
C ARG A 70 -4.43 6.61 3.02
N MET A 71 -5.00 5.70 3.83
CA MET A 71 -4.84 4.25 3.63
C MET A 71 -5.44 3.80 2.29
N LEU A 72 -4.71 2.91 1.62
CA LEU A 72 -5.18 2.27 0.37
C LEU A 72 -6.38 1.36 0.60
N ASP A 73 -6.40 0.64 1.73
CA ASP A 73 -7.52 -0.20 2.14
C ASP A 73 -8.38 0.55 3.17
N LYS A 74 -9.52 1.09 2.70
CA LYS A 74 -10.48 1.87 3.52
C LYS A 74 -11.23 1.03 4.55
N MET A 75 -11.21 -0.30 4.41
CA MET A 75 -11.85 -1.23 5.36
C MET A 75 -10.93 -1.62 6.52
N SER A 76 -9.64 -1.30 6.43
CA SER A 76 -8.68 -1.59 7.48
C SER A 76 -8.86 -0.67 8.69
N ASP A 77 -8.73 -1.24 9.89
CA ASP A 77 -8.75 -0.51 11.16
C ASP A 77 -7.40 0.18 11.42
N ALA A 78 -7.34 1.48 11.11
CA ALA A 78 -6.14 2.29 11.28
C ALA A 78 -5.64 2.29 12.74
N SER A 79 -6.53 2.36 13.73
CA SER A 79 -6.16 2.39 15.13
C SER A 79 -5.44 1.10 15.55
N ARG A 80 -6.02 -0.06 15.20
CA ARG A 80 -5.40 -1.36 15.47
C ARG A 80 -4.06 -1.53 14.76
N MET A 81 -3.92 -0.99 13.52
CA MET A 81 -2.65 -1.02 12.80
C MET A 81 -1.58 -0.19 13.52
N VAL A 82 -1.94 1.03 13.96
CA VAL A 82 -1.04 1.90 14.72
C VAL A 82 -0.62 1.24 16.04
N ASP A 83 -1.57 0.70 16.83
CA ASP A 83 -1.28 0.00 18.09
C ASP A 83 -0.35 -1.21 17.87
N ARG A 84 -0.59 -1.96 16.80
CA ARG A 84 0.26 -3.09 16.44
C ARG A 84 1.68 -2.67 16.07
N LEU A 85 1.81 -1.61 15.27
CA LEU A 85 3.11 -1.07 14.87
C LEU A 85 3.86 -0.43 16.05
N GLU A 86 3.14 0.19 16.99
CA GLU A 86 3.70 0.68 18.25
C GLU A 86 4.23 -0.48 19.10
N SER A 87 3.47 -1.57 19.22
CA SER A 87 3.93 -2.79 19.94
C SER A 87 5.14 -3.46 19.30
N MET A 88 5.39 -3.22 18.00
CA MET A 88 6.58 -3.65 17.27
C MET A 88 7.74 -2.65 17.37
N GLU A 89 7.55 -1.55 18.11
CA GLU A 89 8.51 -0.45 18.27
C GLU A 89 8.87 0.24 16.95
N LEU A 90 7.95 0.25 15.99
CA LEU A 90 8.11 0.90 14.70
C LEU A 90 7.51 2.31 14.68
N LEU A 91 6.50 2.55 15.51
CA LEU A 91 5.85 3.84 15.72
C LEU A 91 5.86 4.21 17.19
N PHE A 92 5.68 5.50 17.46
CA PHE A 92 5.35 6.01 18.78
C PHE A 92 4.30 7.11 18.69
N LYS A 93 3.56 7.31 19.78
CA LYS A 93 2.52 8.32 19.91
C LYS A 93 3.01 9.43 20.83
N GLN A 94 2.78 10.67 20.43
CA GLN A 94 3.07 11.86 21.24
C GLN A 94 1.84 12.74 21.33
N ARG A 95 1.52 13.22 22.52
CA ARG A 95 0.45 14.19 22.70
C ARG A 95 0.87 15.54 22.11
N ASP A 96 -0.07 16.20 21.45
CA ASP A 96 0.11 17.57 21.01
C ASP A 96 0.35 18.49 22.23
N ARG A 97 1.12 19.55 22.01
CA ARG A 97 1.47 20.49 23.07
C ARG A 97 0.33 21.42 23.44
N ASP A 98 -0.44 21.83 22.45
CA ASP A 98 -1.52 22.83 22.58
C ASP A 98 -2.86 22.14 22.88
N ASP A 99 -3.15 21.00 22.23
CA ASP A 99 -4.33 20.19 22.52
C ASP A 99 -3.94 18.75 22.89
N ARG A 100 -3.90 18.47 24.20
CA ARG A 100 -3.56 17.15 24.75
C ARG A 100 -4.52 16.02 24.35
N ARG A 101 -5.66 16.31 23.71
CA ARG A 101 -6.60 15.31 23.18
C ARG A 101 -6.10 14.75 21.85
N VAL A 102 -5.26 15.50 21.15
CA VAL A 102 -4.67 15.07 19.88
C VAL A 102 -3.42 14.24 20.13
N LEU A 103 -3.36 13.09 19.45
CA LEU A 103 -2.18 12.21 19.42
C LEU A 103 -1.58 12.23 18.02
N HIS A 104 -0.35 12.65 17.94
CA HIS A 104 0.48 12.56 16.73
C HIS A 104 1.30 11.28 16.76
N ILE A 105 1.41 10.66 15.61
CA ILE A 105 2.09 9.39 15.38
C ILE A 105 3.34 9.67 14.58
N TYR A 106 4.44 9.09 15.01
CA TYR A 106 5.77 9.25 14.42
C TYR A 106 6.44 7.90 14.22
N LEU A 107 7.38 7.83 13.28
CA LEU A 107 8.29 6.69 13.18
C LEU A 107 9.35 6.74 14.30
N THR A 108 9.66 5.59 14.88
CA THR A 108 10.90 5.41 15.65
C THR A 108 12.11 5.32 14.72
N ASP A 109 13.33 5.37 15.24
CA ASP A 109 14.54 5.12 14.44
C ASP A 109 14.52 3.74 13.77
N LYS A 110 13.97 2.74 14.45
CA LYS A 110 13.74 1.39 13.91
C LYS A 110 12.75 1.43 12.75
N GLY A 111 11.65 2.17 12.90
CA GLY A 111 10.63 2.35 11.86
C GLY A 111 11.19 3.10 10.65
N GLN A 112 11.94 4.17 10.86
CA GLN A 112 12.61 4.93 9.80
C GLN A 112 13.58 4.04 9.02
N SER A 113 14.41 3.28 9.74
CA SER A 113 15.39 2.36 9.13
C SER A 113 14.70 1.27 8.31
N LEU A 114 13.57 0.74 8.79
CA LEU A 114 12.78 -0.24 8.05
C LEU A 114 12.19 0.34 6.76
N VAL A 115 11.54 1.49 6.85
CA VAL A 115 10.94 2.17 5.68
C VAL A 115 12.01 2.50 4.65
N LYS A 116 13.14 3.05 5.11
CA LYS A 116 14.29 3.38 4.26
C LYS A 116 14.79 2.15 3.49
N ARG A 117 15.05 1.02 4.18
CA ARG A 117 15.47 -0.23 3.53
C ARG A 117 14.47 -0.70 2.49
N LEU A 118 13.17 -0.69 2.80
CA LEU A 118 12.12 -1.14 1.88
C LEU A 118 11.98 -0.23 0.66
N MET A 119 12.26 1.06 0.80
CA MET A 119 12.24 2.04 -0.31
C MET A 119 13.53 1.97 -1.14
N GLU A 120 14.70 1.88 -0.50
CA GLU A 120 16.01 1.87 -1.19
C GLU A 120 16.30 0.55 -1.90
N GLN A 121 15.80 -0.57 -1.38
CA GLN A 121 15.96 -1.87 -2.05
C GLN A 121 15.10 -1.98 -3.30
N GLU A 122 14.37 -0.94 -3.67
CA GLU A 122 13.50 -0.85 -4.87
C GLU A 122 12.58 -2.06 -5.08
N THR A 123 12.51 -2.96 -4.09
CA THR A 123 11.95 -4.30 -4.25
C THR A 123 10.47 -4.30 -4.61
N ILE A 124 9.71 -3.29 -4.20
CA ILE A 124 8.29 -3.17 -4.57
C ILE A 124 8.16 -2.46 -5.92
N ASP A 125 8.92 -1.39 -6.14
CA ASP A 125 8.89 -0.64 -7.40
C ASP A 125 9.47 -1.46 -8.55
N GLN A 126 10.47 -2.31 -8.28
CA GLN A 126 11.00 -3.29 -9.25
C GLN A 126 9.97 -4.32 -9.73
N LEU A 127 8.88 -4.55 -9.01
CA LEU A 127 7.81 -5.43 -9.50
C LEU A 127 7.15 -4.91 -10.78
N ALA A 128 7.25 -3.61 -11.03
CA ALA A 128 6.77 -2.96 -12.25
C ALA A 128 7.88 -2.63 -13.27
N SER A 129 9.14 -3.01 -13.03
CA SER A 129 10.28 -2.66 -13.89
C SER A 129 10.19 -3.18 -15.32
N GLY A 130 9.35 -4.19 -15.58
CA GLY A 130 9.06 -4.69 -16.92
C GLY A 130 8.10 -3.81 -17.74
N VAL A 131 7.55 -2.73 -17.14
CA VAL A 131 6.64 -1.77 -17.77
C VAL A 131 7.40 -0.47 -17.97
N ASN A 132 7.51 0.02 -19.21
CA ASN A 132 8.12 1.31 -19.48
C ASN A 132 7.25 2.46 -18.97
N GLU A 133 7.84 3.65 -18.82
CA GLU A 133 7.18 4.81 -18.20
C GLU A 133 5.90 5.23 -18.95
N GLU A 134 5.93 5.26 -20.29
CA GLU A 134 4.77 5.59 -21.12
C GLU A 134 3.61 4.61 -20.88
N SER A 135 3.88 3.30 -20.90
CA SER A 135 2.87 2.28 -20.62
C SER A 135 2.36 2.34 -19.18
N ALA A 136 3.21 2.67 -18.23
CA ALA A 136 2.81 2.85 -16.84
C ALA A 136 1.88 4.06 -16.69
N GLN A 137 2.18 5.18 -17.35
CA GLN A 137 1.32 6.36 -17.37
C GLN A 137 -0.04 6.06 -17.99
N GLN A 138 -0.08 5.44 -19.16
CA GLN A 138 -1.32 5.06 -19.83
C GLN A 138 -2.18 4.14 -18.96
N LEU A 139 -1.56 3.16 -18.29
CA LEU A 139 -2.27 2.26 -17.39
C LEU A 139 -2.85 3.00 -16.19
N ASN A 140 -2.11 3.94 -15.59
CA ASN A 140 -2.60 4.76 -14.49
C ASN A 140 -3.83 5.59 -14.91
N GLU A 141 -3.78 6.24 -16.06
CA GLU A 141 -4.90 7.02 -16.60
C GLU A 141 -6.16 6.15 -16.83
N LEU A 142 -5.98 4.94 -17.39
CA LEU A 142 -7.07 3.99 -17.59
C LEU A 142 -7.65 3.48 -16.26
N LEU A 143 -6.81 3.22 -15.26
CA LEU A 143 -7.26 2.81 -13.92
C LEU A 143 -8.00 3.94 -13.21
N ASP A 144 -7.58 5.20 -13.38
CA ASP A 144 -8.26 6.36 -12.82
C ASP A 144 -9.65 6.54 -13.47
N ALA A 145 -9.73 6.45 -14.80
CA ALA A 145 -10.99 6.51 -15.53
C ALA A 145 -11.93 5.35 -15.14
N PHE A 146 -11.41 4.14 -15.00
CA PHE A 146 -12.20 3.00 -14.55
C PHE A 146 -12.71 3.19 -13.12
N ARG A 147 -11.90 3.67 -12.19
CA ARG A 147 -12.29 3.96 -10.81
C ARG A 147 -13.37 5.03 -10.73
N ALA A 148 -13.31 6.05 -11.59
CA ALA A 148 -14.33 7.09 -11.67
C ALA A 148 -15.70 6.58 -12.21
N SER A 149 -15.73 5.39 -12.83
CA SER A 149 -16.94 4.76 -13.34
C SER A 149 -17.61 3.78 -12.36
N LEU A 150 -16.99 3.52 -11.20
CA LEU A 150 -17.52 2.65 -10.15
C LEU A 150 -18.43 3.39 -9.19
#